data_a2b0adfdeb23f5a661638ed41630ed88
#
_entry.id   a2b0adfdeb23f5a661638ed41630ed88
#
_cell.length_a   1.000
_cell.length_b   1.000
_cell.length_c   1.000
_cell.angle_alpha   90.00
_cell.angle_beta   90.00
_cell.angle_gamma   90.00
#
_symmetry.space_group_name_H-M   'P 1'
#
loop_
_entity.id
_entity.type
_entity.pdbx_description
1 polymer ?
#
loop_
_entity_poly.entity_id
_entity_poly.type
_entity_poly.pdbx_seq_one_letter_code
_entity_poly.pdbx_strand_id
1 'polypeptide(L)'
;MKTIQSLAPQNVWKHFYSLTQIPRPSGYMQPVTEFLLNFGKKLGLESFTDEVGNVIIRKPATAGMENRKGVILQAHMDMVPQKNNDTVHDFEKDPIETYVDGDWLRARGTTLGADNGLGVAAILAILEDNTLKHGPLEALITKDEETGMYGAFGLKAGTLQGTILLNLDSEDEGELYIGCAGGMDVTASLEYKEVTPEEGDVAVKVTLKGLRGGHSGLEINEGRANANKLLVRFLREAVASYEARLAAGKAEICATPFLAKPMQ
;
A
#
# COMPACT_ATOMS: atom_id res chain seq x y z
N MET A 1 1.03 -29.65 5.99
CA MET A 1 1.49 -28.45 5.25
C MET A 1 1.93 -27.41 6.28
N LYS A 2 3.02 -26.68 5.99
CA LYS A 2 3.40 -25.53 6.83
C LYS A 2 2.32 -24.46 6.71
N THR A 3 1.86 -23.92 7.84
CA THR A 3 0.94 -22.78 7.91
C THR A 3 1.73 -21.53 8.27
N ILE A 4 1.22 -20.36 7.97
CA ILE A 4 1.85 -19.08 8.34
C ILE A 4 2.17 -19.03 9.85
N GLN A 5 1.30 -19.54 10.69
CA GLN A 5 1.47 -19.54 12.14
C GLN A 5 2.57 -20.49 12.65
N SER A 6 3.06 -21.40 11.79
CA SER A 6 4.17 -22.31 12.11
C SER A 6 5.55 -21.78 11.70
N LEU A 7 5.61 -20.59 11.09
CA LEU A 7 6.85 -19.95 10.67
C LEU A 7 7.59 -19.32 11.87
N ALA A 8 8.90 -19.15 11.74
CA ALA A 8 9.74 -18.51 12.75
C ALA A 8 10.24 -17.14 12.25
N PRO A 9 10.27 -16.11 13.12
CA PRO A 9 9.86 -16.09 14.55
C PRO A 9 8.34 -16.15 14.71
N GLN A 10 7.87 -17.09 15.54
CA GLN A 10 6.44 -17.45 15.61
C GLN A 10 5.53 -16.30 16.04
N ASN A 11 5.96 -15.43 16.95
CA ASN A 11 5.17 -14.30 17.41
C ASN A 11 4.93 -13.26 16.30
N VAL A 12 5.92 -12.99 15.45
CA VAL A 12 5.74 -12.08 14.29
C VAL A 12 4.71 -12.67 13.31
N TRP A 13 4.88 -13.93 12.94
CA TRP A 13 3.97 -14.56 11.97
C TRP A 13 2.55 -14.77 12.51
N LYS A 14 2.38 -14.97 13.83
CA LYS A 14 1.09 -14.97 14.49
C LYS A 14 0.37 -13.63 14.33
N HIS A 15 1.08 -12.53 14.56
CA HIS A 15 0.50 -11.19 14.42
C HIS A 15 0.24 -10.85 12.95
N PHE A 16 1.15 -11.20 12.06
CA PHE A 16 0.92 -11.01 10.63
C PHE A 16 -0.31 -11.78 10.15
N TYR A 17 -0.47 -13.04 10.56
CA TYR A 17 -1.70 -13.80 10.28
C TYR A 17 -2.95 -13.08 10.78
N SER A 18 -2.93 -12.55 11.99
CA SER A 18 -4.08 -11.78 12.51
C SER A 18 -4.40 -10.57 11.62
N LEU A 19 -3.38 -9.86 11.13
CA LEU A 19 -3.57 -8.72 10.23
C LEU A 19 -4.13 -9.14 8.86
N THR A 20 -3.76 -10.31 8.34
CA THR A 20 -4.34 -10.83 7.08
C THR A 20 -5.82 -11.18 7.20
N GLN A 21 -6.33 -11.38 8.42
CA GLN A 21 -7.75 -11.66 8.68
C GLN A 21 -8.59 -10.39 8.83
N ILE A 22 -7.98 -9.21 8.83
CA ILE A 22 -8.65 -7.93 9.04
C ILE A 22 -8.55 -7.10 7.76
N PRO A 23 -9.68 -6.75 7.13
CA PRO A 23 -9.71 -5.81 6.02
C PRO A 23 -9.07 -4.47 6.40
N ARG A 24 -8.09 -4.04 5.59
CA ARG A 24 -7.34 -2.80 5.83
C ARG A 24 -6.85 -2.11 4.54
N PRO A 25 -7.66 -2.07 3.46
CA PRO A 25 -7.25 -1.33 2.28
C PRO A 25 -7.16 0.16 2.61
N SER A 26 -6.28 0.90 1.92
CA SER A 26 -6.19 2.36 2.07
C SER A 26 -7.57 3.01 1.92
N GLY A 27 -7.89 3.96 2.79
CA GLY A 27 -9.22 4.57 2.89
C GLY A 27 -10.21 3.82 3.79
N TYR A 28 -9.98 2.55 4.13
CA TYR A 28 -10.88 1.73 4.95
C TYR A 28 -10.13 1.02 6.09
N MET A 29 -9.73 1.77 7.11
CA MET A 29 -8.82 1.27 8.17
C MET A 29 -9.48 1.14 9.55
N GLN A 30 -10.79 1.43 9.66
CA GLN A 30 -11.45 1.35 10.97
C GLN A 30 -11.28 -0.02 11.65
N PRO A 31 -11.46 -1.17 10.97
CA PRO A 31 -11.33 -2.48 11.63
C PRO A 31 -9.92 -2.74 12.18
N VAL A 32 -8.87 -2.39 11.42
CA VAL A 32 -7.49 -2.57 11.88
C VAL A 32 -7.12 -1.56 12.96
N THR A 33 -7.62 -0.33 12.91
CA THR A 33 -7.46 0.67 13.98
C THR A 33 -8.03 0.16 15.30
N GLU A 34 -9.25 -0.38 15.28
CA GLU A 34 -9.88 -0.96 16.47
C GLU A 34 -9.11 -2.17 17.00
N PHE A 35 -8.62 -3.02 16.11
CA PHE A 35 -7.78 -4.17 16.47
C PHE A 35 -6.52 -3.73 17.21
N LEU A 36 -5.79 -2.73 16.67
CA LEU A 36 -4.55 -2.21 17.24
C LEU A 36 -4.78 -1.54 18.61
N LEU A 37 -5.81 -0.73 18.74
CA LEU A 37 -6.18 -0.12 20.01
C LEU A 37 -6.54 -1.17 21.07
N ASN A 38 -7.32 -2.17 20.68
CA ASN A 38 -7.71 -3.28 21.57
C ASN A 38 -6.51 -4.16 21.94
N PHE A 39 -5.55 -4.34 21.02
CA PHE A 39 -4.30 -5.05 21.31
C PHE A 39 -3.52 -4.35 22.43
N GLY A 40 -3.26 -3.06 22.31
CA GLY A 40 -2.54 -2.33 23.34
C GLY A 40 -3.27 -2.27 24.68
N LYS A 41 -4.60 -2.09 24.66
CA LYS A 41 -5.44 -2.13 25.86
C LYS A 41 -5.38 -3.49 26.59
N LYS A 42 -5.38 -4.59 25.84
CA LYS A 42 -5.25 -5.95 26.42
C LYS A 42 -3.91 -6.17 27.12
N LEU A 43 -2.86 -5.49 26.67
CA LEU A 43 -1.55 -5.50 27.32
C LEU A 43 -1.44 -4.51 28.49
N GLY A 44 -2.49 -3.73 28.78
CA GLY A 44 -2.46 -2.67 29.79
C GLY A 44 -1.64 -1.46 29.37
N LEU A 45 -1.41 -1.28 28.07
CA LEU A 45 -0.61 -0.17 27.52
C LEU A 45 -1.51 1.03 27.16
N GLU A 46 -0.98 2.24 27.32
CA GLU A 46 -1.61 3.45 26.81
C GLU A 46 -1.77 3.33 25.30
N SER A 47 -3.00 3.46 24.80
CA SER A 47 -3.33 3.24 23.38
C SER A 47 -4.41 4.21 22.94
N PHE A 48 -4.12 5.03 21.95
CA PHE A 48 -5.02 6.07 21.45
C PHE A 48 -4.77 6.35 19.98
N THR A 49 -5.69 7.08 19.35
CA THR A 49 -5.49 7.67 18.02
C THR A 49 -5.20 9.15 18.16
N ASP A 50 -4.33 9.66 17.27
CA ASP A 50 -4.20 11.09 17.09
C ASP A 50 -5.37 11.69 16.30
N GLU A 51 -5.32 13.00 16.02
CA GLU A 51 -6.41 13.72 15.33
C GLU A 51 -6.64 13.25 13.89
N VAL A 52 -5.64 12.69 13.23
CA VAL A 52 -5.73 12.19 11.85
C VAL A 52 -6.00 10.70 11.77
N GLY A 53 -5.96 9.99 12.91
CA GLY A 53 -6.30 8.57 13.00
C GLY A 53 -5.10 7.62 12.98
N ASN A 54 -3.88 8.10 13.16
CA ASN A 54 -2.74 7.23 13.46
C ASN A 54 -2.94 6.56 14.82
N VAL A 55 -2.50 5.32 14.95
CA VAL A 55 -2.53 4.61 16.24
C VAL A 55 -1.20 4.77 16.96
N ILE A 56 -1.24 5.21 18.21
CA ILE A 56 -0.09 5.31 19.08
C ILE A 56 -0.28 4.36 20.27
N ILE A 57 0.74 3.52 20.53
CA ILE A 57 0.77 2.61 21.70
C ILE A 57 2.08 2.85 22.44
N ARG A 58 2.01 3.15 23.75
CA ARG A 58 3.17 3.43 24.59
C ARG A 58 3.46 2.29 25.54
N LYS A 59 4.69 1.78 25.52
CA LYS A 59 5.17 0.76 26.44
C LYS A 59 6.22 1.39 27.36
N PRO A 60 6.01 1.42 28.69
CA PRO A 60 6.99 1.92 29.64
C PRO A 60 8.31 1.16 29.54
N ALA A 61 9.41 1.81 29.92
CA ALA A 61 10.70 1.15 30.04
C ALA A 61 10.65 -0.05 31.00
N THR A 62 11.47 -1.06 30.72
CA THR A 62 11.70 -2.13 31.69
C THR A 62 12.50 -1.61 32.87
N ALA A 63 12.32 -2.20 34.05
CA ALA A 63 12.95 -1.80 35.30
C ALA A 63 14.48 -1.64 35.11
N GLY A 64 14.99 -0.47 35.50
CA GLY A 64 16.39 -0.09 35.36
C GLY A 64 16.79 0.46 33.99
N MET A 65 15.83 0.64 33.06
CA MET A 65 16.07 1.20 31.72
C MET A 65 15.36 2.55 31.50
N GLU A 66 14.82 3.15 32.55
CA GLU A 66 14.00 4.38 32.47
C GLU A 66 14.78 5.58 31.93
N ASN A 67 16.10 5.60 32.16
CA ASN A 67 16.99 6.66 31.69
C ASN A 67 17.47 6.48 30.23
N ARG A 68 17.00 5.47 29.54
CA ARG A 68 17.33 5.26 28.13
C ARG A 68 16.49 6.16 27.24
N LYS A 69 17.05 6.51 26.08
CA LYS A 69 16.29 7.27 25.08
C LYS A 69 15.05 6.49 24.64
N GLY A 70 13.94 7.18 24.49
CA GLY A 70 12.72 6.62 23.94
C GLY A 70 12.89 6.29 22.45
N VAL A 71 12.38 5.12 22.05
CA VAL A 71 12.41 4.65 20.67
C VAL A 71 10.99 4.58 20.13
N ILE A 72 10.80 5.16 18.96
CA ILE A 72 9.56 5.08 18.17
C ILE A 72 9.74 4.00 17.12
N LEU A 73 8.86 3.01 17.12
CA LEU A 73 8.77 1.98 16.09
C LEU A 73 7.63 2.38 15.16
N GLN A 74 7.93 2.65 13.90
CA GLN A 74 6.94 3.16 12.94
C GLN A 74 6.71 2.19 11.79
N ALA A 75 5.44 1.99 11.44
CA ALA A 75 4.95 1.25 10.29
C ALA A 75 3.61 1.84 9.85
N HIS A 76 3.07 1.45 8.68
CA HIS A 76 1.72 1.83 8.28
C HIS A 76 0.74 0.66 8.34
N MET A 77 -0.55 0.98 8.61
CA MET A 77 -1.56 -0.05 8.82
C MET A 77 -2.33 -0.44 7.57
N ASP A 78 -2.38 0.42 6.58
CA ASP A 78 -3.07 0.19 5.31
C ASP A 78 -2.28 -0.72 4.36
N MET A 79 -2.89 -1.09 3.27
CA MET A 79 -2.28 -1.89 2.19
C MET A 79 -2.92 -1.56 0.85
N VAL A 80 -2.15 -1.72 -0.22
CA VAL A 80 -2.64 -1.64 -1.60
C VAL A 80 -3.66 -2.74 -1.88
N PRO A 81 -4.91 -2.42 -2.27
CA PRO A 81 -5.95 -3.40 -2.56
C PRO A 81 -5.96 -3.81 -4.05
N GLN A 82 -5.05 -4.69 -4.46
CA GLN A 82 -4.97 -5.18 -5.84
C GLN A 82 -5.27 -6.67 -5.93
N LYS A 83 -5.95 -7.08 -7.00
CA LYS A 83 -6.28 -8.48 -7.28
C LYS A 83 -6.22 -8.81 -8.77
N ASN A 84 -6.05 -10.08 -9.09
CA ASN A 84 -6.16 -10.55 -10.46
C ASN A 84 -7.60 -10.37 -10.99
N ASN A 85 -7.74 -10.19 -12.30
CA ASN A 85 -9.04 -9.94 -12.92
C ASN A 85 -10.05 -11.09 -12.77
N ASP A 86 -9.58 -12.31 -12.57
CA ASP A 86 -10.35 -13.53 -12.36
C ASP A 86 -10.61 -13.86 -10.89
N THR A 87 -10.07 -13.05 -9.98
CA THR A 87 -10.22 -13.26 -8.53
C THR A 87 -11.46 -12.53 -8.01
N VAL A 88 -12.34 -13.27 -7.36
CA VAL A 88 -13.48 -12.71 -6.62
C VAL A 88 -13.02 -12.43 -5.19
N HIS A 89 -12.91 -11.16 -4.82
CA HIS A 89 -12.47 -10.72 -3.50
C HIS A 89 -12.97 -9.30 -3.24
N ASP A 90 -13.43 -9.02 -2.04
CA ASP A 90 -13.84 -7.71 -1.56
C ASP A 90 -12.89 -7.28 -0.42
N PHE A 91 -11.98 -6.36 -0.70
CA PHE A 91 -10.97 -5.92 0.28
C PHE A 91 -11.53 -5.24 1.52
N GLU A 92 -12.78 -4.82 1.53
CA GLU A 92 -13.44 -4.25 2.71
C GLU A 92 -14.10 -5.31 3.61
N LYS A 93 -14.18 -6.58 3.13
CA LYS A 93 -14.90 -7.65 3.84
C LYS A 93 -14.11 -8.94 3.99
N ASP A 94 -13.36 -9.31 2.95
CA ASP A 94 -12.75 -10.62 2.87
C ASP A 94 -11.34 -10.62 3.46
N PRO A 95 -10.94 -11.65 4.20
CA PRO A 95 -9.58 -11.83 4.65
C PRO A 95 -8.65 -12.18 3.49
N ILE A 96 -7.37 -11.83 3.59
CA ILE A 96 -6.35 -12.25 2.63
C ILE A 96 -6.05 -13.74 2.81
N GLU A 97 -6.31 -14.53 1.79
CA GLU A 97 -6.02 -15.96 1.80
C GLU A 97 -4.53 -16.20 1.52
N THR A 98 -3.79 -16.61 2.54
CA THR A 98 -2.34 -16.82 2.46
C THR A 98 -1.98 -18.30 2.37
N TYR A 99 -0.86 -18.61 1.70
CA TYR A 99 -0.28 -19.96 1.64
C TYR A 99 1.24 -19.91 1.59
N VAL A 100 1.87 -20.95 2.13
CA VAL A 100 3.33 -21.13 2.08
C VAL A 100 3.70 -21.90 0.82
N ASP A 101 4.60 -21.34 0.02
CA ASP A 101 5.11 -21.88 -1.22
C ASP A 101 6.67 -21.97 -1.13
N GLY A 102 7.18 -23.09 -0.67
CA GLY A 102 8.61 -23.26 -0.38
C GLY A 102 9.05 -22.30 0.73
N ASP A 103 9.91 -21.37 0.39
CA ASP A 103 10.44 -20.32 1.28
C ASP A 103 9.65 -19.01 1.18
N TRP A 104 8.56 -18.98 0.43
CA TRP A 104 7.73 -17.81 0.21
C TRP A 104 6.39 -17.93 0.91
N LEU A 105 5.92 -16.81 1.44
CA LEU A 105 4.51 -16.62 1.79
C LEU A 105 3.83 -15.84 0.67
N ARG A 106 2.71 -16.35 0.17
CA ARG A 106 1.97 -15.76 -0.94
C ARG A 106 0.50 -15.55 -0.59
N ALA A 107 -0.17 -14.66 -1.32
CA ALA A 107 -1.62 -14.51 -1.32
C ALA A 107 -2.24 -15.11 -2.58
N ARG A 108 -3.49 -15.60 -2.48
CA ARG A 108 -4.24 -16.18 -3.61
C ARG A 108 -4.92 -15.09 -4.42
N GLY A 109 -4.28 -14.69 -5.51
CA GLY A 109 -4.87 -13.77 -6.50
C GLY A 109 -5.04 -12.32 -6.04
N THR A 110 -4.52 -11.98 -4.84
CA THR A 110 -4.55 -10.62 -4.29
C THR A 110 -3.15 -10.17 -3.89
N THR A 111 -2.98 -8.88 -3.58
CA THR A 111 -1.85 -8.39 -2.80
C THR A 111 -1.82 -9.07 -1.43
N LEU A 112 -0.61 -9.26 -0.88
CA LEU A 112 -0.39 -9.94 0.41
C LEU A 112 -0.54 -8.98 1.61
N GLY A 113 -0.20 -7.71 1.41
CA GLY A 113 -0.15 -6.70 2.46
C GLY A 113 1.01 -6.92 3.45
N ALA A 114 2.12 -7.55 3.00
CA ALA A 114 3.35 -7.62 3.78
C ALA A 114 3.96 -6.24 4.00
N ASP A 115 3.86 -5.41 3.00
CA ASP A 115 4.00 -3.97 3.04
C ASP A 115 2.67 -3.35 3.56
N ASN A 116 2.63 -2.73 4.74
CA ASN A 116 3.64 -2.83 5.80
C ASN A 116 3.14 -3.68 6.99
N GLY A 117 2.32 -4.70 6.69
CA GLY A 117 1.79 -5.62 7.70
C GLY A 117 2.87 -6.38 8.47
N LEU A 118 4.04 -6.65 7.86
CA LEU A 118 5.15 -7.28 8.58
C LEU A 118 5.81 -6.33 9.57
N GLY A 119 5.98 -5.06 9.21
CA GLY A 119 6.44 -4.02 10.12
C GLY A 119 5.51 -3.89 11.32
N VAL A 120 4.20 -3.79 11.07
CA VAL A 120 3.18 -3.77 12.15
C VAL A 120 3.27 -5.03 13.01
N ALA A 121 3.36 -6.21 12.41
CA ALA A 121 3.46 -7.48 13.14
C ALA A 121 4.71 -7.56 14.03
N ALA A 122 5.84 -7.05 13.55
CA ALA A 122 7.08 -6.98 14.34
C ALA A 122 6.92 -6.03 15.54
N ILE A 123 6.27 -4.87 15.34
CA ILE A 123 5.95 -3.94 16.43
C ILE A 123 5.07 -4.63 17.48
N LEU A 124 4.01 -5.30 17.05
CA LEU A 124 3.11 -6.01 17.97
C LEU A 124 3.84 -7.10 18.77
N ALA A 125 4.74 -7.84 18.11
CA ALA A 125 5.56 -8.86 18.76
C ALA A 125 6.50 -8.26 19.83
N ILE A 126 7.11 -7.11 19.57
CA ILE A 126 7.96 -6.38 20.54
C ILE A 126 7.12 -5.84 21.71
N LEU A 127 5.92 -5.31 21.43
CA LEU A 127 5.04 -4.82 22.47
C LEU A 127 4.53 -5.95 23.40
N GLU A 128 4.24 -7.14 22.86
CA GLU A 128 3.77 -8.30 23.62
C GLU A 128 4.90 -8.97 24.44
N ASP A 129 6.16 -8.83 23.99
CA ASP A 129 7.30 -9.50 24.63
C ASP A 129 7.68 -8.82 25.96
N ASN A 130 7.62 -9.57 27.04
CA ASN A 130 7.98 -9.13 28.38
C ASN A 130 9.42 -9.56 28.80
N THR A 131 10.17 -10.21 27.91
CA THR A 131 11.54 -10.66 28.16
C THR A 131 12.60 -9.69 27.67
N LEU A 132 12.24 -8.83 26.72
CA LEU A 132 13.12 -7.81 26.17
C LEU A 132 13.39 -6.70 27.19
N LYS A 133 14.67 -6.30 27.28
CA LYS A 133 15.07 -5.11 28.06
C LYS A 133 15.09 -3.90 27.12
N HIS A 134 14.32 -2.88 27.43
CA HIS A 134 14.19 -1.69 26.61
C HIS A 134 13.93 -0.42 27.42
N GLY A 135 14.31 0.74 26.88
CA GLY A 135 13.85 2.04 27.34
C GLY A 135 12.38 2.26 26.98
N PRO A 136 11.82 3.47 27.16
CA PRO A 136 10.47 3.77 26.71
C PRO A 136 10.29 3.46 25.23
N LEU A 137 9.18 2.77 24.85
CA LEU A 137 8.84 2.49 23.48
C LEU A 137 7.51 3.16 23.11
N GLU A 138 7.44 3.67 21.89
CA GLU A 138 6.21 4.12 21.26
C GLU A 138 6.05 3.37 19.92
N ALA A 139 4.92 2.74 19.72
CA ALA A 139 4.51 2.32 18.40
C ALA A 139 3.75 3.47 17.74
N LEU A 140 4.19 3.90 16.57
CA LEU A 140 3.46 4.81 15.68
C LEU A 140 3.02 4.03 14.45
N ILE A 141 1.73 3.75 14.36
CA ILE A 141 1.18 3.01 13.23
C ILE A 141 0.32 3.99 12.41
N THR A 142 0.89 4.44 11.29
CA THR A 142 0.29 5.46 10.45
C THR A 142 -0.78 4.91 9.52
N LYS A 143 -1.66 5.77 9.04
CA LYS A 143 -2.74 5.43 8.10
C LYS A 143 -2.49 6.08 6.73
N ASP A 144 -3.11 5.48 5.69
CA ASP A 144 -3.13 6.02 4.33
C ASP A 144 -1.73 6.39 3.80
N GLU A 145 -0.75 5.53 4.05
CA GLU A 145 0.59 5.68 3.52
C GLU A 145 0.57 5.55 2.00
N GLU A 146 -0.03 4.48 1.49
CA GLU A 146 -0.08 4.07 0.10
C GLU A 146 -0.82 5.05 -0.84
N THR A 147 -1.57 5.97 -0.27
CA THR A 147 -2.36 6.97 -1.02
C THR A 147 -1.85 8.40 -0.86
N GLY A 148 -0.72 8.60 -0.17
CA GLY A 148 -0.07 9.90 -0.03
C GLY A 148 0.40 10.26 1.37
N MET A 149 0.65 9.26 2.23
CA MET A 149 1.22 9.44 3.58
C MET A 149 0.40 10.39 4.47
N TYR A 150 -0.93 10.41 4.31
CA TYR A 150 -1.81 11.36 5.02
C TYR A 150 -1.64 11.29 6.53
N GLY A 151 -1.47 10.09 7.10
CA GLY A 151 -1.21 9.92 8.52
C GLY A 151 0.09 10.56 8.97
N ALA A 152 1.17 10.36 8.21
CA ALA A 152 2.48 10.91 8.55
C ALA A 152 2.50 12.45 8.43
N PHE A 153 1.94 13.01 7.35
CA PHE A 153 1.86 14.46 7.16
C PHE A 153 0.94 15.15 8.17
N GLY A 154 -0.08 14.47 8.65
CA GLY A 154 -1.02 15.00 9.63
C GLY A 154 -0.55 14.91 11.09
N LEU A 155 0.57 14.20 11.34
CA LEU A 155 1.11 14.02 12.68
C LEU A 155 1.57 15.38 13.26
N LYS A 156 1.05 15.72 14.43
CA LYS A 156 1.38 17.00 15.08
C LYS A 156 2.62 16.90 15.94
N ALA A 157 3.37 18.00 15.99
CA ALA A 157 4.51 18.14 16.91
C ALA A 157 4.06 17.92 18.36
N GLY A 158 4.86 17.17 19.12
CA GLY A 158 4.58 16.87 20.53
C GLY A 158 3.68 15.65 20.76
N THR A 159 3.15 15.02 19.73
CA THR A 159 2.41 13.74 19.86
C THR A 159 3.33 12.62 20.33
N LEU A 160 4.54 12.56 19.82
CA LEU A 160 5.55 11.55 20.17
C LEU A 160 6.54 12.08 21.19
N GLN A 161 7.05 11.19 22.05
CA GLN A 161 8.00 11.49 23.13
C GLN A 161 9.39 10.91 22.87
N GLY A 162 9.48 9.88 22.03
CA GLY A 162 10.73 9.23 21.66
C GLY A 162 11.63 10.15 20.84
N THR A 163 12.94 9.90 20.89
CA THR A 163 13.97 10.67 20.17
C THR A 163 14.71 9.88 19.12
N ILE A 164 14.43 8.60 19.01
CA ILE A 164 14.96 7.69 17.98
C ILE A 164 13.76 7.10 17.26
N LEU A 165 13.67 7.27 15.95
CA LEU A 165 12.63 6.66 15.14
C LEU A 165 13.23 5.57 14.27
N LEU A 166 12.65 4.38 14.35
CA LEU A 166 12.94 3.24 13.49
C LEU A 166 11.70 3.01 12.61
N ASN A 167 11.83 3.35 11.33
CA ASN A 167 10.82 3.04 10.33
C ASN A 167 11.05 1.58 9.85
N LEU A 168 9.98 0.77 9.86
CA LEU A 168 10.01 -0.63 9.48
C LEU A 168 9.41 -0.85 8.08
N ASP A 169 9.56 0.15 7.22
CA ASP A 169 9.02 0.18 5.87
C ASP A 169 10.11 0.10 4.80
N SER A 170 11.18 -0.59 5.11
CA SER A 170 12.30 -0.86 4.22
C SER A 170 12.18 -2.27 3.64
N GLU A 171 12.43 -2.42 2.33
CA GLU A 171 12.27 -3.67 1.61
C GLU A 171 13.60 -4.42 1.39
N ASP A 172 14.74 -3.74 1.48
CA ASP A 172 16.04 -4.33 1.23
C ASP A 172 16.63 -4.95 2.49
N GLU A 173 16.97 -6.23 2.41
CA GLU A 173 17.55 -6.98 3.52
C GLU A 173 18.98 -6.51 3.83
N GLY A 174 19.24 -6.22 5.10
CA GLY A 174 20.58 -5.88 5.60
C GLY A 174 21.00 -4.43 5.34
N GLU A 175 20.11 -3.57 4.84
CA GLU A 175 20.38 -2.16 4.57
C GLU A 175 19.68 -1.24 5.56
N LEU A 176 20.29 -0.11 5.86
CA LEU A 176 19.72 0.97 6.67
C LEU A 176 19.69 2.25 5.84
N TYR A 177 18.48 2.79 5.63
CA TYR A 177 18.27 4.02 4.90
C TYR A 177 18.13 5.19 5.87
N ILE A 178 18.87 6.28 5.62
CA ILE A 178 18.82 7.53 6.38
C ILE A 178 18.15 8.67 5.62
N GLY A 179 17.51 8.35 4.51
CA GLY A 179 16.78 9.29 3.66
C GLY A 179 15.84 8.53 2.73
N CYS A 180 15.03 9.27 2.00
CA CYS A 180 14.10 8.71 1.02
C CYS A 180 14.07 9.57 -0.26
N ALA A 181 13.56 9.01 -1.35
CA ALA A 181 13.24 9.76 -2.54
C ALA A 181 12.01 10.65 -2.30
N GLY A 182 11.95 11.77 -3.01
CA GLY A 182 10.74 12.59 -3.05
C GLY A 182 9.85 12.19 -4.23
N GLY A 183 8.56 12.56 -4.15
CA GLY A 183 7.60 12.41 -5.22
C GLY A 183 6.95 13.75 -5.60
N MET A 184 6.36 13.80 -6.77
CA MET A 184 5.55 14.93 -7.23
C MET A 184 4.38 14.41 -8.05
N ASP A 185 3.16 14.79 -7.66
CA ASP A 185 1.96 14.54 -8.42
C ASP A 185 1.71 15.68 -9.40
N VAL A 186 1.43 15.33 -10.64
CA VAL A 186 1.08 16.31 -11.69
C VAL A 186 -0.27 15.94 -12.26
N THR A 187 -1.24 16.82 -12.07
CA THR A 187 -2.59 16.68 -12.65
C THR A 187 -2.70 17.58 -13.89
N ALA A 188 -2.99 16.97 -15.04
CA ALA A 188 -3.32 17.69 -16.25
C ALA A 188 -4.83 17.59 -16.51
N SER A 189 -5.50 18.73 -16.67
CA SER A 189 -6.95 18.79 -16.94
C SER A 189 -7.20 19.30 -18.35
N LEU A 190 -8.10 18.64 -19.08
CA LEU A 190 -8.55 19.04 -20.42
C LEU A 190 -10.06 19.07 -20.43
N GLU A 191 -10.64 20.21 -20.79
CA GLU A 191 -12.07 20.33 -21.01
C GLU A 191 -12.44 19.79 -22.40
N TYR A 192 -13.51 19.02 -22.48
CA TYR A 192 -14.03 18.50 -23.74
C TYR A 192 -15.57 18.49 -23.73
N LYS A 193 -16.15 18.43 -24.92
CA LYS A 193 -17.61 18.25 -25.08
C LYS A 193 -17.92 16.77 -25.36
N GLU A 194 -18.85 16.23 -24.61
CA GLU A 194 -19.44 14.95 -24.95
C GLU A 194 -20.39 15.10 -26.12
N VAL A 195 -20.32 14.18 -27.07
CA VAL A 195 -21.20 14.09 -28.23
C VAL A 195 -21.87 12.72 -28.23
N THR A 196 -23.11 12.67 -28.69
CA THR A 196 -23.81 11.41 -28.92
C THR A 196 -23.23 10.75 -30.15
N PRO A 197 -22.90 9.44 -30.12
CA PRO A 197 -22.48 8.71 -31.31
C PRO A 197 -23.52 8.80 -32.43
N GLU A 198 -23.05 8.89 -33.67
CA GLU A 198 -23.90 8.94 -34.84
C GLU A 198 -24.25 7.53 -35.33
N GLU A 199 -25.28 7.42 -36.15
CA GLU A 199 -25.64 6.15 -36.77
C GLU A 199 -24.51 5.66 -37.70
N GLY A 200 -24.00 4.45 -37.43
CA GLY A 200 -22.87 3.87 -38.14
C GLY A 200 -21.54 3.93 -37.39
N ASP A 201 -21.48 4.65 -36.27
CA ASP A 201 -20.30 4.65 -35.41
C ASP A 201 -20.03 3.25 -34.83
N VAL A 202 -18.77 2.86 -34.79
CA VAL A 202 -18.32 1.57 -34.26
C VAL A 202 -17.44 1.77 -33.02
N ALA A 203 -17.87 1.19 -31.90
CA ALA A 203 -17.04 1.17 -30.70
C ALA A 203 -15.92 0.12 -30.81
N VAL A 204 -14.67 0.55 -30.62
CA VAL A 204 -13.51 -0.35 -30.64
C VAL A 204 -12.82 -0.30 -29.26
N LYS A 205 -12.60 -1.49 -28.66
CA LYS A 205 -11.82 -1.65 -27.45
C LYS A 205 -10.39 -2.06 -27.78
N VAL A 206 -9.43 -1.21 -27.43
CA VAL A 206 -8.01 -1.54 -27.52
C VAL A 206 -7.52 -1.95 -26.13
N THR A 207 -6.87 -3.10 -26.03
CA THR A 207 -6.34 -3.62 -24.77
C THR A 207 -4.86 -3.92 -24.89
N LEU A 208 -4.03 -3.27 -24.09
CA LEU A 208 -2.62 -3.59 -23.93
C LEU A 208 -2.46 -4.39 -22.62
N LYS A 209 -1.92 -5.63 -22.75
CA LYS A 209 -1.76 -6.55 -21.62
C LYS A 209 -0.51 -7.42 -21.78
N GLY A 210 -0.15 -8.13 -20.70
CA GLY A 210 0.98 -9.07 -20.70
C GLY A 210 2.33 -8.44 -20.48
N LEU A 211 2.38 -7.16 -20.06
CA LEU A 211 3.63 -6.53 -19.64
C LEU A 211 4.02 -6.98 -18.25
N ARG A 212 5.33 -6.97 -17.97
CA ARG A 212 5.87 -7.25 -16.64
C ARG A 212 5.64 -6.03 -15.75
N GLY A 213 4.92 -6.21 -14.66
CA GLY A 213 4.75 -5.20 -13.60
C GLY A 213 5.96 -5.11 -12.69
N GLY A 214 5.89 -4.24 -11.70
CA GLY A 214 6.91 -4.06 -10.68
C GLY A 214 6.58 -2.94 -9.72
N HIS A 215 7.39 -2.84 -8.66
CA HIS A 215 7.28 -1.77 -7.67
C HIS A 215 7.60 -0.42 -8.30
N SER A 216 6.80 0.61 -7.98
CA SER A 216 6.90 1.96 -8.58
C SER A 216 8.20 2.71 -8.20
N GLY A 217 8.81 2.37 -7.08
CA GLY A 217 10.09 2.91 -6.61
C GLY A 217 11.26 2.01 -6.96
N LEU A 218 11.38 0.83 -6.35
CA LEU A 218 12.56 -0.03 -6.42
C LEU A 218 12.87 -0.55 -7.82
N GLU A 219 11.85 -0.84 -8.63
CA GLU A 219 12.00 -1.46 -9.94
C GLU A 219 11.80 -0.47 -11.11
N ILE A 220 11.66 0.84 -10.83
CA ILE A 220 11.45 1.86 -11.86
C ILE A 220 12.63 1.94 -12.84
N ASN A 221 13.84 1.61 -12.40
CA ASN A 221 15.07 1.67 -13.19
C ASN A 221 15.32 0.40 -14.02
N GLU A 222 14.52 -0.64 -13.89
CA GLU A 222 14.74 -1.90 -14.61
C GLU A 222 14.38 -1.86 -16.10
N GLY A 223 14.00 -0.70 -16.62
CA GLY A 223 13.70 -0.52 -18.04
C GLY A 223 12.44 -1.26 -18.51
N ARG A 224 11.55 -1.62 -17.59
CA ARG A 224 10.27 -2.27 -17.92
C ARG A 224 9.37 -1.32 -18.70
N ALA A 225 8.55 -1.89 -19.58
CA ALA A 225 7.68 -1.11 -20.43
C ALA A 225 6.51 -0.51 -19.62
N ASN A 226 6.25 0.78 -19.82
CA ASN A 226 5.09 1.46 -19.23
C ASN A 226 3.89 1.32 -20.17
N ALA A 227 2.85 0.62 -19.73
CA ALA A 227 1.64 0.33 -20.52
C ALA A 227 0.93 1.60 -20.99
N ASN A 228 0.80 2.60 -20.13
CA ASN A 228 0.14 3.86 -20.48
C ASN A 228 0.88 4.59 -21.61
N LYS A 229 2.21 4.69 -21.50
CA LYS A 229 3.02 5.31 -22.56
C LYS A 229 2.93 4.58 -23.89
N LEU A 230 2.93 3.24 -23.87
CA LEU A 230 2.79 2.44 -25.10
C LEU A 230 1.39 2.58 -25.70
N LEU A 231 0.34 2.53 -24.90
CA LEU A 231 -1.02 2.70 -25.36
C LEU A 231 -1.25 4.10 -25.95
N VAL A 232 -0.76 5.14 -25.29
CA VAL A 232 -0.87 6.51 -25.81
C VAL A 232 -0.12 6.68 -27.13
N ARG A 233 1.08 6.11 -27.27
CA ARG A 233 1.81 6.11 -28.56
C ARG A 233 1.03 5.44 -29.66
N PHE A 234 0.50 4.24 -29.39
CA PHE A 234 -0.34 3.51 -30.34
C PHE A 234 -1.57 4.32 -30.75
N LEU A 235 -2.32 4.86 -29.80
CA LEU A 235 -3.51 5.66 -30.07
C LEU A 235 -3.19 6.90 -30.89
N ARG A 236 -2.09 7.59 -30.55
CA ARG A 236 -1.64 8.76 -31.32
C ARG A 236 -1.31 8.44 -32.77
N GLU A 237 -0.63 7.33 -33.03
CA GLU A 237 -0.34 6.89 -34.40
C GLU A 237 -1.61 6.44 -35.14
N ALA A 238 -2.53 5.76 -34.46
CA ALA A 238 -3.80 5.36 -35.02
C ALA A 238 -4.63 6.58 -35.43
N VAL A 239 -4.73 7.60 -34.57
CA VAL A 239 -5.45 8.86 -34.87
C VAL A 239 -4.78 9.59 -36.05
N ALA A 240 -3.45 9.77 -36.02
CA ALA A 240 -2.73 10.46 -37.09
C ALA A 240 -2.86 9.74 -38.45
N SER A 241 -2.75 8.42 -38.46
CA SER A 241 -3.00 7.63 -39.67
C SER A 241 -4.41 7.80 -40.20
N TYR A 242 -5.35 7.92 -39.29
CA TYR A 242 -6.75 8.07 -39.59
C TYR A 242 -7.04 9.47 -40.16
N GLU A 243 -6.54 10.53 -39.51
CA GLU A 243 -6.65 11.91 -40.00
C GLU A 243 -6.05 12.05 -41.42
N ALA A 244 -4.90 11.40 -41.67
CA ALA A 244 -4.30 11.37 -43.00
C ALA A 244 -5.21 10.68 -44.06
N ARG A 245 -5.95 9.65 -43.66
CA ARG A 245 -6.93 8.97 -44.55
C ARG A 245 -8.17 9.81 -44.76
N LEU A 246 -8.65 10.50 -43.77
CA LEU A 246 -9.72 11.50 -43.85
C LEU A 246 -9.38 12.61 -44.84
N ALA A 247 -8.20 13.23 -44.66
CA ALA A 247 -7.70 14.28 -45.54
C ALA A 247 -7.54 13.79 -47.02
N ALA A 248 -7.32 12.49 -47.21
CA ALA A 248 -7.25 11.89 -48.53
C ALA A 248 -8.65 11.46 -49.06
N GLY A 249 -9.76 11.75 -48.39
CA GLY A 249 -11.12 11.39 -48.77
C GLY A 249 -11.40 9.87 -48.73
N LYS A 250 -10.62 9.13 -47.93
CA LYS A 250 -10.69 7.66 -47.85
C LYS A 250 -11.35 7.12 -46.58
N ALA A 251 -11.80 7.97 -45.68
CA ALA A 251 -12.52 7.59 -44.47
C ALA A 251 -13.29 8.76 -43.87
N GLU A 252 -14.45 8.50 -43.33
CA GLU A 252 -15.17 9.40 -42.43
C GLU A 252 -15.17 8.77 -41.04
N ILE A 253 -14.76 9.46 -39.99
CA ILE A 253 -15.00 9.07 -38.58
C ILE A 253 -14.91 10.28 -37.65
N CYS A 254 -15.76 10.28 -36.64
CA CYS A 254 -15.61 11.09 -35.45
C CYS A 254 -14.71 10.37 -34.43
N ALA A 255 -13.51 10.87 -34.18
CA ALA A 255 -12.66 10.34 -33.11
C ALA A 255 -13.08 10.95 -31.77
N THR A 256 -13.86 10.22 -30.99
CA THR A 256 -14.10 10.57 -29.58
C THR A 256 -12.87 10.19 -28.75
N PRO A 257 -12.31 11.10 -27.94
CA PRO A 257 -11.18 10.76 -27.07
C PRO A 257 -11.60 9.69 -26.07
N PHE A 258 -10.83 8.64 -26.04
CA PHE A 258 -11.03 7.51 -25.15
C PHE A 258 -10.58 7.89 -23.74
N LEU A 259 -11.49 7.87 -22.78
CA LEU A 259 -11.13 7.90 -21.36
C LEU A 259 -10.52 6.55 -20.99
N ALA A 260 -9.18 6.51 -20.90
CA ALA A 260 -8.53 5.43 -20.18
C ALA A 260 -8.93 5.56 -18.71
N LYS A 261 -9.77 4.65 -18.19
CA LYS A 261 -9.86 4.50 -16.75
C LYS A 261 -8.47 4.12 -16.25
N PRO A 262 -7.92 4.79 -15.23
CA PRO A 262 -6.74 4.28 -14.56
C PRO A 262 -7.08 2.87 -14.08
N MET A 263 -6.20 1.92 -14.35
CA MET A 263 -6.28 0.64 -13.68
C MET A 263 -5.94 0.92 -12.21
N GLN A 264 -6.95 0.78 -11.38
CA GLN A 264 -6.80 0.63 -9.94
C GLN A 264 -6.16 -0.71 -9.64
#